data_7c4d4e95a40a5ca122cc80eae53cbaba
#
_entry.id   7c4d4e95a40a5ca122cc80eae53cbaba
#
_cell.length_a   1.000
_cell.length_b   1.000
_cell.length_c   1.000
_cell.angle_alpha   90.00
_cell.angle_beta   90.00
_cell.angle_gamma   90.00
#
_symmetry.space_group_name_H-M   'P 1'
#
loop_
_entity.id
_entity.type
_entity.pdbx_description
1 polymer ?
#
loop_
_entity_poly.entity_id
_entity_poly.type
_entity_poly.pdbx_seq_one_letter_code
_entity_poly.pdbx_strand_id
1 'polypeptide(L)'
;KDEVAASRTFVFVREIEPLLSAGLIKGGDLDNAIVIYERKMSQESYDKLADVMGVPHMDADQLGYINHKPLVWPNECARHKLLDVIGDLALIGKPIKGRIIATRPGHTINNKFARQMRKEIRLHEIQAPTYDCNREPVMDVNRIRELLPHRYPFQLVDKVIEMGASYIVG
;
A
#
# COMPACT_ATOMS: atom_id res chain seq x y z
N LYS A 1 16.05 5.56 1.16
CA LYS A 1 15.12 6.42 1.92
C LYS A 1 15.28 7.88 1.50
N ASP A 2 16.47 8.41 1.55
CA ASP A 2 16.77 9.84 1.32
C ASP A 2 16.49 10.32 -0.11
N GLU A 3 16.49 9.40 -1.06
CA GLU A 3 16.22 9.69 -2.48
C GLU A 3 14.75 9.82 -2.85
N VAL A 4 13.82 9.39 -2.01
CA VAL A 4 12.38 9.39 -2.31
C VAL A 4 11.52 10.03 -1.23
N ALA A 5 11.94 9.98 0.04
CA ALA A 5 11.12 10.42 1.17
C ALA A 5 10.80 11.92 1.18
N ALA A 6 11.65 12.74 0.57
CA ALA A 6 11.47 14.19 0.47
C ALA A 6 10.70 14.63 -0.80
N SER A 7 10.21 13.68 -1.61
CA SER A 7 9.47 13.99 -2.83
C SER A 7 8.05 14.45 -2.49
N ARG A 8 7.69 15.65 -2.91
CA ARG A 8 6.34 16.19 -2.74
C ARG A 8 5.35 15.44 -3.60
N THR A 9 4.10 15.37 -3.13
CA THR A 9 2.98 14.92 -3.96
C THR A 9 2.77 15.88 -5.14
N PHE A 10 1.98 15.47 -6.10
CA PHE A 10 1.64 16.33 -7.23
C PHE A 10 0.16 16.18 -7.60
N VAL A 11 -0.36 17.23 -8.19
CA VAL A 11 -1.75 17.33 -8.58
C VAL A 11 -1.85 18.19 -9.85
N PHE A 12 -2.82 17.90 -10.69
CA PHE A 12 -3.08 18.69 -11.89
C PHE A 12 -4.04 19.83 -11.60
N VAL A 13 -3.86 20.96 -12.29
CA VAL A 13 -4.74 22.13 -12.12
C VAL A 13 -6.21 21.76 -12.34
N ARG A 14 -6.53 20.94 -13.35
CA ARG A 14 -7.90 20.46 -13.60
C ARG A 14 -8.53 19.71 -12.42
N GLU A 15 -7.71 19.15 -11.53
CA GLU A 15 -8.17 18.38 -10.35
C GLU A 15 -8.34 19.30 -9.15
N ILE A 16 -7.55 20.37 -9.07
CA ILE A 16 -7.59 21.34 -7.97
C ILE A 16 -8.78 22.29 -8.10
N GLU A 17 -9.07 22.77 -9.30
CA GLU A 17 -10.08 23.80 -9.53
C GLU A 17 -11.47 23.45 -8.95
N PRO A 18 -12.01 22.21 -9.14
CA PRO A 18 -13.24 21.79 -8.50
C PRO A 18 -13.13 21.67 -6.97
N LEU A 19 -11.95 21.28 -6.47
CA LEU A 19 -11.72 21.08 -5.04
C LEU A 19 -11.59 22.41 -4.30
N LEU A 20 -10.93 23.40 -4.92
CA LEU A 20 -10.86 24.77 -4.40
C LEU A 20 -12.24 25.39 -4.33
N SER A 21 -13.02 25.28 -5.42
CA SER A 21 -14.39 25.79 -5.49
C SER A 21 -15.33 25.20 -4.45
N ALA A 22 -15.09 23.94 -4.07
CA ALA A 22 -15.84 23.20 -3.06
C ALA A 22 -15.29 23.34 -1.62
N GLY A 23 -14.18 24.08 -1.40
CA GLY A 23 -13.53 24.21 -0.09
C GLY A 23 -12.99 22.89 0.49
N LEU A 24 -12.67 21.94 -0.36
CA LEU A 24 -12.27 20.58 0.05
C LEU A 24 -10.76 20.40 0.25
N ILE A 25 -9.95 21.40 -0.06
CA ILE A 25 -8.50 21.33 0.17
C ILE A 25 -8.21 21.73 1.62
N LYS A 26 -7.93 20.73 2.45
CA LYS A 26 -7.71 20.90 3.90
C LYS A 26 -6.31 20.49 4.34
N GLY A 27 -5.28 20.99 3.76
CA GLY A 27 -3.91 20.63 4.20
C GLY A 27 -2.93 20.40 3.06
N GLY A 28 -3.41 20.50 1.83
CA GLY A 28 -2.54 20.63 0.67
C GLY A 28 -2.13 22.10 0.53
N ASP A 29 -0.84 22.35 0.46
CA ASP A 29 -0.28 23.64 0.10
C ASP A 29 0.87 23.46 -0.90
N LEU A 30 1.40 24.55 -1.41
CA LEU A 30 2.50 24.54 -2.38
C LEU A 30 3.85 24.11 -1.77
N ASP A 31 3.93 23.98 -0.45
CA ASP A 31 5.13 23.46 0.22
C ASP A 31 5.19 21.95 0.20
N ASN A 32 4.03 21.29 0.20
CA ASN A 32 3.91 19.82 0.23
C ASN A 32 3.40 19.21 -1.08
N ALA A 33 2.93 20.02 -2.04
CA ALA A 33 2.41 19.58 -3.32
C ALA A 33 3.01 20.35 -4.51
N ILE A 34 3.26 19.67 -5.60
CA ILE A 34 3.62 20.23 -6.90
C ILE A 34 2.35 20.36 -7.71
N VAL A 35 1.99 21.56 -8.13
CA VAL A 35 0.83 21.79 -8.97
C VAL A 35 1.23 21.85 -10.43
N ILE A 36 0.72 20.92 -11.22
CA ILE A 36 1.04 20.78 -12.63
C ILE A 36 0.01 21.53 -13.46
N TYR A 37 0.46 22.54 -14.18
CA TYR A 37 -0.33 23.31 -15.14
C TYR A 37 -0.17 22.67 -16.53
N GLU A 38 -1.07 21.76 -16.86
CA GLU A 38 -0.98 20.91 -18.05
C GLU A 38 -1.90 21.34 -19.18
N ARG A 39 -2.82 22.27 -18.92
CA ARG A 39 -3.80 22.72 -19.89
C ARG A 39 -3.93 24.24 -19.86
N LYS A 40 -3.73 24.85 -20.99
CA LYS A 40 -3.91 26.31 -21.14
C LYS A 40 -5.32 26.75 -20.78
N MET A 41 -5.44 27.85 -20.09
CA MET A 41 -6.66 28.56 -19.77
C MET A 41 -6.52 30.06 -20.18
N SER A 42 -7.57 30.84 -20.03
CA SER A 42 -7.48 32.31 -20.22
C SER A 42 -6.59 32.92 -19.12
N GLN A 43 -5.91 34.02 -19.47
CA GLN A 43 -5.07 34.73 -18.49
C GLN A 43 -5.86 35.08 -17.24
N GLU A 44 -7.10 35.59 -17.41
CA GLU A 44 -7.99 35.94 -16.30
C GLU A 44 -8.28 34.76 -15.37
N SER A 45 -8.47 33.55 -15.95
CA SER A 45 -8.72 32.34 -15.16
C SER A 45 -7.46 31.89 -14.43
N TYR A 46 -6.29 32.02 -15.07
CA TYR A 46 -5.01 31.71 -14.46
C TYR A 46 -4.71 32.66 -13.30
N ASP A 47 -4.92 33.98 -13.49
CA ASP A 47 -4.67 34.98 -12.47
C ASP A 47 -5.56 34.75 -11.24
N LYS A 48 -6.84 34.41 -11.41
CA LYS A 48 -7.73 34.06 -10.31
C LYS A 48 -7.22 32.80 -9.55
N LEU A 49 -6.73 31.82 -10.27
CA LEU A 49 -6.14 30.62 -9.66
C LEU A 49 -4.87 30.97 -8.87
N ALA A 50 -4.00 31.79 -9.45
CA ALA A 50 -2.77 32.27 -8.83
C ALA A 50 -3.06 33.08 -7.54
N ASP A 51 -4.06 33.95 -7.55
CA ASP A 51 -4.49 34.68 -6.37
C ASP A 51 -4.98 33.78 -5.25
N VAL A 52 -5.81 32.77 -5.58
CA VAL A 52 -6.31 31.79 -4.59
C VAL A 52 -5.16 30.95 -4.02
N MET A 53 -4.16 30.63 -4.82
CA MET A 53 -2.99 29.86 -4.41
C MET A 53 -1.89 30.71 -3.76
N GLY A 54 -2.00 32.01 -3.80
CA GLY A 54 -1.00 32.93 -3.24
C GLY A 54 0.34 32.91 -3.99
N VAL A 55 0.31 32.70 -5.32
CA VAL A 55 1.50 32.66 -6.17
C VAL A 55 1.51 33.84 -7.15
N PRO A 56 2.71 34.21 -7.68
CA PRO A 56 2.81 35.26 -8.71
C PRO A 56 2.04 34.86 -9.97
N HIS A 57 1.44 35.87 -10.61
CA HIS A 57 0.87 35.71 -11.94
C HIS A 57 1.97 35.39 -12.95
N MET A 58 1.71 34.40 -13.78
CA MET A 58 2.62 33.96 -14.87
C MET A 58 1.85 34.01 -16.20
N ASP A 59 2.56 33.94 -17.28
CA ASP A 59 2.00 33.79 -18.61
C ASP A 59 1.20 32.51 -18.73
N ALA A 60 -0.12 32.58 -18.90
CA ALA A 60 -1.03 31.44 -19.02
C ALA A 60 -0.76 30.56 -20.26
N ASP A 61 0.06 31.03 -21.19
CA ASP A 61 0.52 30.22 -22.33
C ASP A 61 1.68 29.28 -21.98
N GLN A 62 2.34 29.48 -20.85
CA GLN A 62 3.46 28.67 -20.41
C GLN A 62 2.99 27.48 -19.56
N LEU A 63 2.90 26.31 -20.18
CA LEU A 63 2.62 25.06 -19.48
C LEU A 63 3.83 24.61 -18.65
N GLY A 64 3.56 23.89 -17.56
CA GLY A 64 4.61 23.40 -16.69
C GLY A 64 4.10 23.09 -15.30
N TYR A 65 4.76 23.57 -14.28
CA TYR A 65 4.26 23.54 -12.91
C TYR A 65 4.24 24.92 -12.29
N ILE A 66 3.26 25.15 -11.44
CA ILE A 66 3.14 26.42 -10.71
C ILE A 66 4.26 26.48 -9.69
N ASN A 67 5.18 27.42 -9.92
CA ASN A 67 6.44 27.50 -9.20
C ASN A 67 6.28 28.27 -7.90
N HIS A 68 6.27 27.53 -6.79
CA HIS A 68 6.46 28.14 -5.46
C HIS A 68 7.88 27.87 -4.95
N LYS A 69 8.37 26.63 -5.14
CA LYS A 69 9.73 26.19 -4.82
C LYS A 69 10.29 25.35 -5.97
N PRO A 70 11.59 25.39 -6.22
CA PRO A 70 12.21 24.51 -7.21
C PRO A 70 11.94 23.04 -6.89
N LEU A 71 11.93 22.19 -7.91
CA LEU A 71 11.88 20.75 -7.72
C LEU A 71 13.12 20.29 -6.95
N VAL A 72 12.95 19.39 -5.99
CA VAL A 72 14.08 18.75 -5.28
C VAL A 72 14.90 17.90 -6.24
N TRP A 73 14.23 17.25 -7.20
CA TRP A 73 14.84 16.53 -8.31
C TRP A 73 14.06 16.75 -9.60
N PRO A 74 14.71 16.70 -10.76
CA PRO A 74 14.00 16.83 -12.05
C PRO A 74 12.88 15.82 -12.26
N ASN A 75 12.92 14.68 -11.58
CA ASN A 75 11.94 13.60 -11.63
C ASN A 75 11.17 13.42 -10.30
N GLU A 76 10.94 14.50 -9.56
CA GLU A 76 10.34 14.46 -8.22
C GLU A 76 8.97 13.77 -8.21
N CYS A 77 8.10 14.04 -9.19
CA CYS A 77 6.79 13.38 -9.31
C CYS A 77 6.92 11.85 -9.48
N ALA A 78 7.90 11.37 -10.23
CA ALA A 78 8.14 9.94 -10.39
C ALA A 78 8.67 9.30 -9.10
N ARG A 79 9.51 10.03 -8.35
CA ARG A 79 9.99 9.61 -7.03
C ARG A 79 8.85 9.54 -6.03
N HIS A 80 7.93 10.50 -6.05
CA HIS A 80 6.73 10.43 -5.22
C HIS A 80 5.85 9.21 -5.58
N LYS A 81 5.69 8.88 -6.84
CA LYS A 81 4.99 7.64 -7.24
C LYS A 81 5.66 6.38 -6.72
N LEU A 82 6.97 6.37 -6.63
CA LEU A 82 7.70 5.26 -5.99
C LEU A 82 7.42 5.21 -4.48
N LEU A 83 7.37 6.38 -3.82
CA LEU A 83 7.02 6.49 -2.39
C LEU A 83 5.60 5.96 -2.14
N ASP A 84 4.63 6.32 -3.00
CA ASP A 84 3.25 5.80 -2.95
C ASP A 84 3.22 4.27 -3.02
N VAL A 85 3.95 3.67 -3.98
CA VAL A 85 4.03 2.21 -4.11
C VAL A 85 4.60 1.57 -2.85
N ILE A 86 5.68 2.12 -2.29
CA ILE A 86 6.30 1.61 -1.07
C ILE A 86 5.31 1.68 0.11
N GLY A 87 4.63 2.81 0.28
CA GLY A 87 3.65 3.03 1.34
C GLY A 87 2.43 2.11 1.21
N ASP A 88 1.84 2.02 0.03
CA ASP A 88 0.67 1.19 -0.23
C ASP A 88 0.99 -0.31 -0.04
N LEU A 89 2.15 -0.77 -0.46
CA LEU A 89 2.57 -2.16 -0.28
C LEU A 89 2.94 -2.50 1.16
N ALA A 90 3.33 -1.53 1.98
CA ALA A 90 3.52 -1.74 3.41
C ALA A 90 2.24 -2.21 4.12
N LEU A 91 1.05 -1.90 3.56
CA LEU A 91 -0.24 -2.37 4.05
C LEU A 91 -0.43 -3.91 3.95
N ILE A 92 0.43 -4.60 3.24
CA ILE A 92 0.48 -6.08 3.24
C ILE A 92 0.77 -6.60 4.66
N GLY A 93 1.54 -5.85 5.46
CA GLY A 93 1.89 -6.19 6.84
C GLY A 93 2.98 -7.26 6.97
N LYS A 94 3.64 -7.62 5.88
CA LYS A 94 4.77 -8.56 5.81
C LYS A 94 5.89 -7.95 4.97
N PRO A 95 7.16 -8.22 5.29
CA PRO A 95 8.27 -7.79 4.45
C PRO A 95 8.24 -8.52 3.10
N ILE A 96 8.53 -7.78 2.05
CA ILE A 96 8.58 -8.31 0.68
C ILE A 96 10.03 -8.52 0.29
N LYS A 97 10.38 -9.73 -0.15
CA LYS A 97 11.67 -10.03 -0.77
C LYS A 97 11.45 -10.32 -2.24
N GLY A 98 11.80 -9.35 -3.11
CA GLY A 98 11.60 -9.51 -4.54
C GLY A 98 11.80 -8.21 -5.29
N ARG A 99 11.56 -8.25 -6.59
CA ARG A 99 11.56 -7.10 -7.50
C ARG A 99 10.11 -6.73 -7.82
N ILE A 100 9.77 -5.47 -7.64
CA ILE A 100 8.45 -4.92 -7.99
C ILE A 100 8.63 -4.04 -9.23
N ILE A 101 7.81 -4.29 -10.26
CA ILE A 101 7.71 -3.47 -11.45
C ILE A 101 6.29 -2.91 -11.51
N ALA A 102 6.16 -1.61 -11.40
CA ALA A 102 4.87 -0.93 -11.43
C ALA A 102 4.77 -0.04 -12.67
N THR A 103 3.76 -0.30 -13.50
CA THR A 103 3.46 0.51 -14.68
C THR A 103 2.23 1.36 -14.41
N ARG A 104 2.36 2.69 -14.46
CA ARG A 104 1.30 3.64 -14.12
C ARG A 104 0.66 3.37 -12.75
N PRO A 105 1.46 3.28 -11.67
CA PRO A 105 0.94 2.98 -10.35
C PRO A 105 0.03 4.10 -9.83
N GLY A 106 -0.90 3.71 -8.96
CA GLY A 106 -1.78 4.63 -8.24
C GLY A 106 -2.39 3.91 -7.06
N HIS A 107 -2.87 4.64 -6.06
CA HIS A 107 -3.37 4.07 -4.80
C HIS A 107 -4.43 2.98 -5.01
N THR A 108 -5.35 3.16 -5.95
CA THR A 108 -6.40 2.16 -6.23
C THR A 108 -5.81 0.81 -6.65
N ILE A 109 -4.89 0.79 -7.61
CA ILE A 109 -4.30 -0.46 -8.12
C ILE A 109 -3.31 -1.06 -7.10
N ASN A 110 -2.52 -0.22 -6.45
CA ASN A 110 -1.57 -0.64 -5.42
C ASN A 110 -2.31 -1.31 -4.25
N ASN A 111 -3.39 -0.69 -3.75
CA ASN A 111 -4.21 -1.25 -2.67
C ASN A 111 -4.93 -2.54 -3.08
N LYS A 112 -5.41 -2.63 -4.32
CA LYS A 112 -6.01 -3.87 -4.84
C LYS A 112 -4.98 -5.01 -4.83
N PHE A 113 -3.77 -4.73 -5.30
CA PHE A 113 -2.68 -5.69 -5.28
C PHE A 113 -2.29 -6.09 -3.84
N ALA A 114 -2.14 -5.13 -2.92
CA ALA A 114 -1.84 -5.39 -1.53
C ALA A 114 -2.90 -6.29 -0.85
N ARG A 115 -4.18 -6.07 -1.13
CA ARG A 115 -5.28 -6.92 -0.64
C ARG A 115 -5.21 -8.34 -1.19
N GLN A 116 -4.91 -8.49 -2.49
CA GLN A 116 -4.74 -9.79 -3.11
C GLN A 116 -3.56 -10.55 -2.48
N MET A 117 -2.41 -9.91 -2.31
CA MET A 117 -1.25 -10.50 -1.65
C MET A 117 -1.56 -10.95 -0.22
N ARG A 118 -2.26 -10.13 0.56
CA ARG A 118 -2.69 -10.52 1.92
C ARG A 118 -3.60 -11.74 1.92
N LYS A 119 -4.49 -11.84 0.95
CA LYS A 119 -5.37 -13.01 0.81
C LYS A 119 -4.56 -14.28 0.53
N GLU A 120 -3.63 -14.23 -0.42
CA GLU A 120 -2.75 -15.34 -0.75
C GLU A 120 -1.88 -15.79 0.45
N ILE A 121 -1.27 -14.82 1.15
CA ILE A 121 -0.48 -15.11 2.36
C ILE A 121 -1.34 -15.83 3.40
N ARG A 122 -2.56 -15.35 3.67
CA ARG A 122 -3.48 -16.00 4.62
C ARG A 122 -3.84 -17.42 4.21
N LEU A 123 -4.11 -17.66 2.94
CA LEU A 123 -4.42 -19.00 2.44
C LEU A 123 -3.25 -19.95 2.67
N HIS A 124 -2.02 -19.48 2.47
CA HIS A 124 -0.82 -20.28 2.76
C HIS A 124 -0.56 -20.49 4.25
N GLU A 125 -0.89 -19.51 5.10
CA GLU A 125 -0.74 -19.63 6.56
C GLU A 125 -1.79 -20.54 7.21
N ILE A 126 -2.97 -20.67 6.59
CA ILE A 126 -4.10 -21.48 7.11
C ILE A 126 -4.06 -22.93 6.57
N GLN A 127 -3.22 -23.23 5.58
CA GLN A 127 -3.05 -24.63 5.15
C GLN A 127 -2.42 -25.46 6.27
N ALA A 128 -3.29 -25.95 7.15
CA ALA A 128 -2.91 -27.06 8.01
C ALA A 128 -2.45 -28.23 7.13
N PRO A 129 -1.42 -28.98 7.52
CA PRO A 129 -1.03 -30.19 6.81
C PRO A 129 -2.25 -31.10 6.66
N THR A 130 -2.40 -31.70 5.48
CA THR A 130 -3.55 -32.57 5.19
C THR A 130 -3.43 -33.85 6.04
N TYR A 131 -4.50 -34.18 6.75
CA TYR A 131 -4.57 -35.45 7.49
C TYR A 131 -4.61 -36.61 6.51
N ASP A 132 -3.66 -37.56 6.66
CA ASP A 132 -3.63 -38.82 5.93
C ASP A 132 -3.92 -39.97 6.90
N CYS A 133 -5.09 -40.56 6.76
CA CYS A 133 -5.54 -41.66 7.63
C CYS A 133 -4.68 -42.94 7.53
N ASN A 134 -3.94 -43.13 6.45
CA ASN A 134 -3.08 -44.29 6.21
C ASN A 134 -1.65 -44.11 6.73
N ARG A 135 -1.31 -42.90 7.18
CA ARG A 135 0.01 -42.60 7.71
C ARG A 135 0.18 -43.26 9.11
N GLU A 136 1.31 -43.92 9.31
CA GLU A 136 1.67 -44.44 10.62
C GLU A 136 1.73 -43.36 11.67
N PRO A 137 1.11 -43.55 12.85
CA PRO A 137 1.09 -42.54 13.89
C PRO A 137 2.48 -42.38 14.53
N VAL A 138 2.88 -41.10 14.69
CA VAL A 138 4.04 -40.69 15.50
C VAL A 138 3.75 -40.88 17.00
N MET A 139 2.47 -40.73 17.39
CA MET A 139 1.95 -41.05 18.71
C MET A 139 0.58 -41.70 18.59
N ASP A 140 0.40 -42.83 19.27
CA ASP A 140 -0.87 -43.51 19.45
C ASP A 140 -1.66 -42.96 20.67
N VAL A 141 -2.86 -43.45 20.86
CA VAL A 141 -3.75 -43.07 21.95
C VAL A 141 -3.12 -43.32 23.34
N ASN A 142 -2.30 -44.35 23.51
CA ASN A 142 -1.67 -44.67 24.79
C ASN A 142 -0.62 -43.62 25.14
N ARG A 143 0.21 -43.29 24.16
CA ARG A 143 1.22 -42.25 24.34
C ARG A 143 0.58 -40.85 24.59
N ILE A 144 -0.51 -40.56 23.92
CA ILE A 144 -1.28 -39.31 24.17
C ILE A 144 -1.82 -39.28 25.60
N ARG A 145 -2.32 -40.41 26.13
CA ARG A 145 -2.83 -40.53 27.50
C ARG A 145 -1.76 -40.39 28.58
N GLU A 146 -0.52 -40.73 28.26
CA GLU A 146 0.61 -40.50 29.15
C GLU A 146 0.96 -39.03 29.29
N LEU A 147 0.76 -38.25 28.21
CA LEU A 147 1.11 -36.87 28.14
C LEU A 147 -0.03 -35.94 28.59
N LEU A 148 -1.29 -36.33 28.33
CA LEU A 148 -2.48 -35.53 28.62
C LEU A 148 -3.36 -36.21 29.68
N PRO A 149 -3.87 -35.45 30.66
CA PRO A 149 -4.74 -36.00 31.70
C PRO A 149 -6.15 -36.29 31.20
N HIS A 150 -6.49 -35.84 29.97
CA HIS A 150 -7.83 -35.95 29.41
C HIS A 150 -8.23 -37.39 29.13
N ARG A 151 -9.49 -37.73 29.42
CA ARG A 151 -10.11 -39.03 29.19
C ARG A 151 -11.47 -38.80 28.57
N TYR A 152 -12.09 -39.86 28.06
CA TYR A 152 -13.44 -39.78 27.51
C TYR A 152 -14.38 -39.06 28.51
N PRO A 153 -15.23 -38.11 28.07
CA PRO A 153 -15.49 -37.67 26.67
C PRO A 153 -14.58 -36.53 26.18
N PHE A 154 -13.60 -36.08 26.93
CA PHE A 154 -12.75 -34.94 26.61
C PHE A 154 -11.44 -35.29 25.89
N GLN A 155 -11.20 -36.54 25.63
CA GLN A 155 -10.08 -36.97 24.79
C GLN A 155 -10.53 -36.88 23.33
N LEU A 156 -10.08 -35.84 22.62
CA LEU A 156 -10.52 -35.51 21.26
C LEU A 156 -9.53 -35.96 20.16
N VAL A 157 -8.36 -36.47 20.54
CA VAL A 157 -7.32 -36.91 19.61
C VAL A 157 -6.96 -38.35 19.94
N ASP A 158 -7.07 -39.24 18.95
CA ASP A 158 -6.75 -40.67 19.10
C ASP A 158 -5.36 -41.01 18.59
N LYS A 159 -4.82 -40.29 17.66
CA LYS A 159 -3.48 -40.46 17.14
C LYS A 159 -2.89 -39.14 16.61
N VAL A 160 -1.58 -39.03 16.58
CA VAL A 160 -0.84 -37.94 15.94
C VAL A 160 -0.01 -38.53 14.82
N ILE A 161 -0.20 -38.07 13.59
CA ILE A 161 0.49 -38.53 12.39
C ILE A 161 1.65 -37.65 11.97
N GLU A 162 1.68 -36.42 12.43
CA GLU A 162 2.76 -35.49 12.14
C GLU A 162 2.88 -34.42 13.24
N MET A 163 4.12 -34.06 13.59
CA MET A 163 4.43 -32.96 14.50
C MET A 163 5.47 -32.04 13.87
N GLY A 164 5.19 -30.75 13.83
CA GLY A 164 6.13 -29.68 13.48
C GLY A 164 6.39 -28.78 14.67
N ALA A 165 7.25 -27.76 14.47
CA ALA A 165 7.59 -26.79 15.52
C ALA A 165 6.38 -25.95 15.98
N SER A 166 5.34 -25.79 15.14
CA SER A 166 4.18 -24.94 15.38
C SER A 166 2.84 -25.58 15.06
N TYR A 167 2.80 -26.88 14.75
CA TYR A 167 1.58 -27.58 14.42
C TYR A 167 1.63 -29.07 14.80
N ILE A 168 0.46 -29.67 14.97
CA ILE A 168 0.24 -31.09 15.16
C ILE A 168 -0.90 -31.49 14.25
N VAL A 169 -0.79 -32.66 13.61
CA VAL A 169 -1.83 -33.27 12.77
C VAL A 169 -2.26 -34.59 13.43
N GLY A 170 -3.53 -34.68 13.77
CA GLY A 170 -4.12 -35.83 14.46
C GLY A 170 -5.58 -36.05 14.15
#